data_a5cd0e8f848ca7163703daad663a47de
#
_entry.id   a5cd0e8f848ca7163703daad663a47de
#
_cell.length_a   1.000
_cell.length_b   1.000
_cell.length_c   1.000
_cell.angle_alpha   90.00
_cell.angle_beta   90.00
_cell.angle_gamma   90.00
#
_symmetry.space_group_name_H-M   'P 1'
#
loop_
_entity.id
_entity.type
_entity.pdbx_description
1 polymer ?
#
loop_
_entity_poly.entity_id
_entity_poly.type
_entity_poly.pdbx_seq_one_letter_code
_entity_poly.pdbx_strand_id
1 'polypeptide(L)'
;MNISEFCKIYTGNGFPMEFQGKKDGKYPFYKVSDISASNAQQKIFLGSANNYIDEFDVSMLKGNIIPAGTIVFAKIGEALKLNKRAITSCECLIDNNVIGIKPDDNIINLLYFYYYLLKIDMIHYSESTTLPSVRKSTIEKIEVKIPPIDVQNKRVSILNLCHETIKYKVELLYNLELLVKSRFVELFGDPVLNEKGWNLISLESVCQSIYGGGTPSKKIKEYYMGTIPWVTSKDMKSDIIVDSIEHITQVAIDNSSTKIIPPESVLIVIRSGILKHTLPVCINKSRVTINQDLKALVLDERCKAIYLQYLLKALEKDILSGVRAVTADNIEFNSLKKRKIPIPPINIQIKFSQMVNQINKLKFAQIVYN
;
A
#
# COMPACT_ATOMS: atom_id res chain seq x y z
N MET A 1 25.43 -27.77 -0.93
CA MET A 1 26.13 -27.22 -2.11
C MET A 1 26.15 -25.73 -2.01
N ASN A 2 27.27 -25.10 -2.34
CA ASN A 2 27.34 -23.64 -2.45
C ASN A 2 26.66 -23.17 -3.74
N ILE A 3 26.11 -21.96 -3.73
CA ILE A 3 25.43 -21.39 -4.93
C ILE A 3 26.37 -21.41 -6.14
N SER A 4 27.66 -21.16 -5.96
CA SER A 4 28.65 -21.18 -7.04
C SER A 4 28.81 -22.54 -7.74
N GLU A 5 28.40 -23.62 -7.11
CA GLU A 5 28.58 -24.99 -7.67
C GLU A 5 27.49 -25.32 -8.71
N PHE A 6 26.35 -24.61 -8.69
CA PHE A 6 25.20 -24.91 -9.56
C PHE A 6 24.53 -23.63 -10.15
N CYS A 7 25.10 -22.47 -9.92
CA CYS A 7 24.58 -21.21 -10.45
C CYS A 7 25.66 -20.37 -11.07
N LYS A 8 25.28 -19.62 -12.12
CA LYS A 8 26.07 -18.50 -12.65
C LYS A 8 25.54 -17.19 -12.11
N ILE A 9 26.41 -16.35 -11.54
CA ILE A 9 26.04 -15.07 -10.97
C ILE A 9 26.44 -13.95 -11.93
N TYR A 10 25.47 -13.09 -12.24
CA TYR A 10 25.60 -11.95 -13.13
C TYR A 10 25.54 -10.64 -12.34
N THR A 11 26.43 -9.73 -12.64
CA THR A 11 26.42 -8.35 -12.13
C THR A 11 25.86 -7.43 -13.18
N GLY A 12 25.11 -6.42 -12.76
CA GLY A 12 24.56 -5.43 -13.67
C GLY A 12 25.55 -4.36 -14.10
N ASN A 13 25.12 -3.54 -15.02
CA ASN A 13 25.89 -2.46 -15.66
C ASN A 13 25.40 -1.09 -15.18
N GLY A 14 26.28 -0.10 -15.19
CA GLY A 14 25.88 1.30 -15.09
C GLY A 14 24.93 1.66 -16.24
N PHE A 15 23.96 2.52 -15.98
CA PHE A 15 22.98 2.93 -16.98
C PHE A 15 22.95 4.45 -17.13
N PRO A 16 23.79 5.04 -18.02
CA PRO A 16 23.84 6.48 -18.25
C PRO A 16 22.49 7.06 -18.68
N MET A 17 22.28 8.34 -18.40
CA MET A 17 20.98 9.00 -18.63
C MET A 17 20.60 9.04 -20.11
N GLU A 18 21.56 9.09 -21.00
CA GLU A 18 21.39 9.12 -22.47
C GLU A 18 20.69 7.88 -23.03
N PHE A 19 20.79 6.73 -22.34
CA PHE A 19 20.11 5.49 -22.73
C PHE A 19 18.75 5.29 -22.02
N GLN A 20 18.37 6.20 -21.11
CA GLN A 20 17.16 6.05 -20.31
C GLN A 20 15.92 6.57 -21.03
N GLY A 21 14.76 5.96 -20.73
CA GLY A 21 13.45 6.41 -21.21
C GLY A 21 13.00 5.81 -22.54
N LYS A 22 13.84 5.05 -23.23
CA LYS A 22 13.50 4.32 -24.47
C LYS A 22 12.49 3.21 -24.13
N LYS A 23 11.35 3.19 -24.78
CA LYS A 23 10.22 2.28 -24.48
C LYS A 23 10.21 1.03 -25.37
N ASP A 24 11.05 0.97 -26.37
CA ASP A 24 11.25 -0.11 -27.31
C ASP A 24 12.74 -0.37 -27.54
N GLY A 25 13.09 -1.55 -28.00
CA GLY A 25 14.44 -2.02 -28.26
C GLY A 25 14.52 -3.53 -28.11
N LYS A 26 15.64 -4.11 -28.52
CA LYS A 26 15.83 -5.57 -28.54
C LYS A 26 15.88 -6.15 -27.12
N TYR A 27 16.54 -5.47 -26.20
CA TYR A 27 16.77 -5.96 -24.84
C TYR A 27 16.12 -5.05 -23.81
N PRO A 28 15.25 -5.56 -22.92
CA PRO A 28 14.81 -4.82 -21.75
C PRO A 28 16.00 -4.57 -20.81
N PHE A 29 16.06 -3.36 -20.22
CA PHE A 29 17.02 -3.00 -19.19
C PHE A 29 16.28 -2.82 -17.85
N TYR A 30 16.42 -3.78 -16.95
CA TYR A 30 15.70 -3.81 -15.68
C TYR A 30 16.47 -3.11 -14.56
N LYS A 31 15.75 -2.27 -13.83
CA LYS A 31 16.21 -1.61 -12.60
C LYS A 31 15.50 -2.20 -11.38
N VAL A 32 15.93 -1.79 -10.19
CA VAL A 32 15.29 -2.16 -8.91
C VAL A 32 13.80 -1.79 -8.90
N SER A 33 13.42 -0.68 -9.55
CA SER A 33 12.01 -0.26 -9.68
C SER A 33 11.15 -1.27 -10.43
N ASP A 34 11.69 -1.89 -11.49
CA ASP A 34 10.95 -2.87 -12.29
C ASP A 34 10.68 -4.15 -11.49
N ILE A 35 11.66 -4.60 -10.70
CA ILE A 35 11.50 -5.71 -9.75
C ILE A 35 10.43 -5.39 -8.71
N SER A 36 10.48 -4.17 -8.16
CA SER A 36 9.50 -3.72 -7.17
C SER A 36 8.09 -3.63 -7.73
N ALA A 37 7.93 -3.14 -8.97
CA ALA A 37 6.64 -3.05 -9.66
C ALA A 37 6.07 -4.44 -9.98
N SER A 38 6.92 -5.40 -10.42
CA SER A 38 6.51 -6.78 -10.66
C SER A 38 5.99 -7.45 -9.38
N ASN A 39 6.70 -7.30 -8.26
CA ASN A 39 6.29 -7.84 -6.96
C ASN A 39 4.98 -7.20 -6.44
N ALA A 40 4.79 -5.89 -6.65
CA ALA A 40 3.55 -5.20 -6.27
C ALA A 40 2.33 -5.75 -7.04
N GLN A 41 2.55 -6.27 -8.26
CA GLN A 41 1.54 -6.93 -9.08
C GLN A 41 1.45 -8.44 -8.85
N GLN A 42 2.10 -8.98 -7.83
CA GLN A 42 2.18 -10.41 -7.54
C GLN A 42 2.69 -11.23 -8.75
N LYS A 43 3.64 -10.69 -9.52
CA LYS A 43 4.25 -11.37 -10.66
C LYS A 43 5.61 -11.91 -10.29
N ILE A 44 5.85 -13.19 -10.60
CA ILE A 44 7.15 -13.85 -10.41
C ILE A 44 8.10 -13.47 -11.55
N PHE A 45 7.59 -13.41 -12.78
CA PHE A 45 8.37 -13.10 -13.97
C PHE A 45 8.32 -11.61 -14.31
N LEU A 46 9.46 -11.05 -14.70
CA LEU A 46 9.53 -9.70 -15.24
C LEU A 46 8.84 -9.66 -16.61
N GLY A 47 7.99 -8.66 -16.80
CA GLY A 47 7.35 -8.37 -18.07
C GLY A 47 8.05 -7.24 -18.82
N SER A 48 7.26 -6.25 -19.32
CA SER A 48 7.81 -5.05 -19.95
C SER A 48 8.69 -4.25 -18.98
N ALA A 49 9.77 -3.69 -19.51
CA ALA A 49 10.69 -2.80 -18.79
C ALA A 49 10.31 -1.33 -18.99
N ASN A 50 10.78 -0.49 -18.10
CA ASN A 50 10.70 0.96 -18.29
C ASN A 50 11.75 1.50 -19.27
N ASN A 51 12.78 0.69 -19.56
CA ASN A 51 13.87 1.05 -20.45
C ASN A 51 14.23 -0.15 -21.34
N TYR A 52 14.55 0.15 -22.59
CA TYR A 52 15.03 -0.83 -23.58
C TYR A 52 16.29 -0.33 -24.25
N ILE A 53 17.11 -1.23 -24.77
CA ILE A 53 18.35 -0.93 -25.50
C ILE A 53 18.54 -1.87 -26.67
N ASP A 54 19.30 -1.43 -27.67
CA ASP A 54 19.64 -2.20 -28.85
C ASP A 54 21.04 -2.81 -28.76
N GLU A 55 21.42 -3.66 -29.69
CA GLU A 55 22.75 -4.31 -29.73
C GLU A 55 23.90 -3.32 -29.76
N PHE A 56 23.72 -2.19 -30.47
CA PHE A 56 24.71 -1.14 -30.51
C PHE A 56 24.95 -0.52 -29.14
N ASP A 57 23.86 -0.21 -28.43
CA ASP A 57 23.89 0.35 -27.07
C ASP A 57 24.54 -0.63 -26.07
N VAL A 58 24.28 -1.94 -26.22
CA VAL A 58 24.92 -3.00 -25.41
C VAL A 58 26.41 -2.99 -25.58
N SER A 59 26.89 -2.84 -26.82
CA SER A 59 28.32 -2.79 -27.14
C SER A 59 29.00 -1.56 -26.55
N MET A 60 28.36 -0.40 -26.62
CA MET A 60 28.85 0.85 -26.01
C MET A 60 28.92 0.78 -24.48
N LEU A 61 27.90 0.17 -23.85
CA LEU A 61 27.84 -0.01 -22.41
C LEU A 61 28.79 -1.11 -21.90
N LYS A 62 29.42 -1.89 -22.79
CA LYS A 62 30.08 -3.17 -22.46
C LYS A 62 29.15 -4.03 -21.58
N GLY A 63 27.88 -4.09 -21.99
CA GLY A 63 26.79 -4.64 -21.21
C GLY A 63 26.84 -6.17 -21.13
N ASN A 64 26.52 -6.70 -19.97
CA ASN A 64 26.31 -8.13 -19.76
C ASN A 64 24.88 -8.49 -20.10
N ILE A 65 24.65 -9.15 -21.24
CA ILE A 65 23.35 -9.79 -21.53
C ILE A 65 23.21 -10.99 -20.60
N ILE A 66 22.13 -11.01 -19.85
CA ILE A 66 21.80 -12.12 -18.97
C ILE A 66 20.65 -12.95 -19.58
N PRO A 67 20.68 -14.28 -19.46
CA PRO A 67 19.68 -15.14 -20.07
C PRO A 67 18.35 -15.10 -19.36
N ALA A 68 17.29 -15.53 -20.06
CA ALA A 68 16.01 -15.86 -19.46
C ALA A 68 16.16 -16.89 -18.33
N GLY A 69 15.24 -16.85 -17.34
CA GLY A 69 15.29 -17.72 -16.19
C GLY A 69 16.37 -17.34 -15.16
N THR A 70 16.86 -16.09 -15.20
CA THR A 70 17.75 -15.54 -14.17
C THR A 70 16.94 -14.91 -13.07
N ILE A 71 17.19 -15.29 -11.80
CA ILE A 71 16.55 -14.69 -10.63
C ILE A 71 17.31 -13.41 -10.29
N VAL A 72 16.60 -12.28 -10.29
CA VAL A 72 17.18 -10.94 -10.08
C VAL A 72 16.63 -10.29 -8.83
N PHE A 73 17.49 -9.54 -8.13
CA PHE A 73 17.11 -8.78 -6.93
C PHE A 73 18.08 -7.61 -6.68
N ALA A 74 17.65 -6.65 -5.86
CA ALA A 74 18.51 -5.54 -5.44
C ALA A 74 19.65 -6.06 -4.55
N LYS A 75 20.90 -5.63 -4.85
CA LYS A 75 22.08 -5.99 -4.06
C LYS A 75 22.50 -4.91 -3.07
N ILE A 76 21.86 -3.74 -3.05
CA ILE A 76 22.27 -2.58 -2.26
C ILE A 76 21.07 -1.76 -1.78
N GLY A 77 21.23 -1.09 -0.62
CA GLY A 77 20.32 -0.07 -0.09
C GLY A 77 19.05 -0.63 0.53
N GLU A 78 18.07 0.24 0.77
CA GLU A 78 16.78 -0.13 1.39
C GLU A 78 16.02 -1.20 0.58
N ALA A 79 16.20 -1.22 -0.73
CA ALA A 79 15.57 -2.24 -1.58
C ALA A 79 16.05 -3.67 -1.28
N LEU A 80 17.28 -3.84 -0.77
CA LEU A 80 17.79 -5.13 -0.30
C LEU A 80 16.98 -5.65 0.91
N LYS A 81 16.61 -4.77 1.84
CA LYS A 81 15.80 -5.10 3.03
C LYS A 81 14.40 -5.61 2.69
N LEU A 82 13.85 -5.18 1.55
CA LEU A 82 12.52 -5.59 1.11
C LEU A 82 12.47 -7.03 0.58
N ASN A 83 13.61 -7.67 0.41
CA ASN A 83 13.77 -9.06 -0.04
C ASN A 83 12.99 -9.44 -1.32
N LYS A 84 12.75 -8.45 -2.20
CA LYS A 84 12.00 -8.63 -3.45
C LYS A 84 12.85 -9.28 -4.52
N ARG A 85 12.26 -10.23 -5.24
CA ARG A 85 12.91 -10.97 -6.32
C ARG A 85 11.97 -11.13 -7.51
N ALA A 86 12.56 -11.29 -8.70
CA ALA A 86 11.82 -11.64 -9.90
C ALA A 86 12.69 -12.55 -10.80
N ILE A 87 12.07 -13.17 -11.78
CA ILE A 87 12.74 -14.02 -12.78
C ILE A 87 12.67 -13.30 -14.13
N THR A 88 13.78 -13.26 -14.87
CA THR A 88 13.79 -12.71 -16.24
C THR A 88 13.03 -13.66 -17.18
N SER A 89 12.14 -13.11 -18.02
CA SER A 89 11.37 -13.88 -19.02
C SER A 89 12.08 -14.00 -20.38
N CYS A 90 13.06 -13.17 -20.63
CA CYS A 90 13.86 -13.12 -21.86
C CYS A 90 15.31 -12.68 -21.56
N GLU A 91 16.14 -12.66 -22.58
CA GLU A 91 17.46 -12.02 -22.50
C GLU A 91 17.30 -10.53 -22.21
N CYS A 92 18.10 -10.02 -21.29
CA CYS A 92 17.98 -8.65 -20.82
C CYS A 92 19.30 -8.14 -20.24
N LEU A 93 19.31 -6.86 -19.84
CA LEU A 93 20.36 -6.29 -19.00
C LEU A 93 19.76 -5.86 -17.67
N ILE A 94 20.61 -5.71 -16.66
CA ILE A 94 20.24 -5.25 -15.33
C ILE A 94 21.14 -4.11 -14.86
N ASP A 95 20.58 -3.22 -14.07
CA ASP A 95 21.26 -2.10 -13.44
C ASP A 95 22.36 -2.57 -12.47
N ASN A 96 23.39 -1.74 -12.28
CA ASN A 96 24.51 -2.02 -11.37
C ASN A 96 24.11 -2.23 -9.89
N ASN A 97 22.89 -1.83 -9.49
CA ASN A 97 22.32 -2.07 -8.16
C ASN A 97 21.54 -3.40 -8.08
N VAL A 98 21.46 -4.12 -9.20
CA VAL A 98 20.81 -5.44 -9.30
C VAL A 98 21.85 -6.51 -9.47
N ILE A 99 21.59 -7.70 -8.96
CA ILE A 99 22.36 -8.92 -9.18
C ILE A 99 21.44 -10.01 -9.69
N GLY A 100 21.95 -10.86 -10.60
CA GLY A 100 21.23 -11.98 -11.18
C GLY A 100 21.88 -13.32 -10.83
N ILE A 101 21.07 -14.33 -10.54
CA ILE A 101 21.51 -15.73 -10.28
C ILE A 101 20.78 -16.64 -11.26
N LYS A 102 21.50 -17.23 -12.20
CA LYS A 102 20.95 -18.23 -13.12
C LYS A 102 21.33 -19.62 -12.62
N PRO A 103 20.35 -20.43 -12.18
CA PRO A 103 20.62 -21.82 -11.78
C PRO A 103 20.85 -22.70 -13.01
N ASP A 104 21.53 -23.84 -12.80
CA ASP A 104 21.57 -24.94 -13.74
C ASP A 104 20.26 -25.73 -13.64
N ASP A 105 19.46 -25.71 -14.68
CA ASP A 105 18.14 -26.32 -14.73
C ASP A 105 18.21 -27.87 -14.64
N ASN A 106 19.40 -28.49 -14.84
CA ASN A 106 19.61 -29.93 -14.62
C ASN A 106 19.76 -30.32 -13.16
N ILE A 107 20.13 -29.36 -12.30
CA ILE A 107 20.42 -29.60 -10.87
C ILE A 107 19.24 -29.15 -10.00
N ILE A 108 18.64 -28.00 -10.34
CA ILE A 108 17.61 -27.39 -9.51
C ILE A 108 16.51 -26.78 -10.37
N ASN A 109 15.26 -27.05 -10.00
CA ASN A 109 14.10 -26.41 -10.61
C ASN A 109 14.13 -24.90 -10.35
N LEU A 110 13.99 -24.09 -11.40
CA LEU A 110 14.05 -22.63 -11.34
C LEU A 110 13.07 -22.02 -10.31
N LEU A 111 11.80 -22.47 -10.32
CA LEU A 111 10.79 -21.95 -9.39
C LEU A 111 11.05 -22.43 -7.96
N TYR A 112 11.54 -23.66 -7.78
CA TYR A 112 11.97 -24.12 -6.45
C TYR A 112 13.07 -23.24 -5.90
N PHE A 113 14.07 -22.91 -6.71
CA PHE A 113 15.17 -22.04 -6.28
C PHE A 113 14.72 -20.60 -6.03
N TYR A 114 13.81 -20.07 -6.84
CA TYR A 114 13.19 -18.77 -6.60
C TYR A 114 12.51 -18.71 -5.23
N TYR A 115 11.65 -19.68 -4.91
CA TYR A 115 10.97 -19.75 -3.61
C TYR A 115 11.96 -20.00 -2.45
N TYR A 116 13.00 -20.80 -2.70
CA TYR A 116 14.05 -21.01 -1.71
C TYR A 116 14.80 -19.72 -1.39
N LEU A 117 15.17 -18.94 -2.41
CA LEU A 117 15.82 -17.65 -2.23
C LEU A 117 14.94 -16.64 -1.50
N LEU A 118 13.61 -16.65 -1.66
CA LEU A 118 12.70 -15.78 -0.89
C LEU A 118 12.79 -16.00 0.63
N LYS A 119 13.17 -17.21 1.08
CA LYS A 119 13.39 -17.51 2.50
C LYS A 119 14.72 -16.98 3.02
N ILE A 120 15.67 -16.72 2.14
CA ILE A 120 16.98 -16.19 2.52
C ILE A 120 16.88 -14.67 2.62
N ASP A 121 17.00 -14.15 3.83
CA ASP A 121 17.13 -12.72 4.01
C ASP A 121 18.58 -12.30 3.73
N MET A 122 18.77 -11.60 2.59
CA MET A 122 20.08 -11.16 2.13
C MET A 122 20.73 -10.11 3.05
N ILE A 123 19.96 -9.49 3.94
CA ILE A 123 20.47 -8.56 4.94
C ILE A 123 21.50 -9.22 5.87
N HIS A 124 21.30 -10.49 6.22
CA HIS A 124 22.21 -11.24 7.07
C HIS A 124 23.60 -11.48 6.42
N TYR A 125 23.69 -11.30 5.11
CA TYR A 125 24.92 -11.42 4.33
C TYR A 125 25.50 -10.06 3.93
N SER A 126 24.92 -8.97 4.45
CA SER A 126 25.35 -7.60 4.16
C SER A 126 26.58 -7.21 4.98
N GLU A 127 27.48 -6.46 4.36
CA GLU A 127 28.73 -5.98 4.98
C GLU A 127 28.56 -4.68 5.77
N SER A 128 27.43 -3.97 5.65
CA SER A 128 27.18 -2.68 6.28
C SER A 128 25.75 -2.57 6.77
N THR A 129 25.59 -1.93 7.93
CA THR A 129 24.27 -1.64 8.52
C THR A 129 23.66 -0.34 8.02
N THR A 130 24.48 0.65 7.67
CA THR A 130 24.01 1.98 7.24
C THR A 130 23.53 1.98 5.79
N LEU A 131 24.33 1.43 4.87
CA LEU A 131 23.96 1.20 3.49
C LEU A 131 24.21 -0.28 3.17
N PRO A 132 23.23 -1.16 3.41
CA PRO A 132 23.44 -2.58 3.26
C PRO A 132 23.76 -2.94 1.81
N SER A 133 24.76 -3.79 1.62
CA SER A 133 25.15 -4.29 0.31
C SER A 133 25.66 -5.72 0.40
N VAL A 134 25.36 -6.53 -0.62
CA VAL A 134 25.80 -7.92 -0.71
C VAL A 134 26.71 -8.10 -1.92
N ARG A 135 27.91 -8.67 -1.69
CA ARG A 135 28.86 -8.95 -2.76
C ARG A 135 28.57 -10.30 -3.43
N LYS A 136 28.96 -10.39 -4.71
CA LYS A 136 28.92 -11.62 -5.48
C LYS A 136 29.61 -12.78 -4.75
N SER A 137 30.82 -12.54 -4.25
CA SER A 137 31.61 -13.54 -3.52
C SER A 137 30.96 -14.07 -2.25
N THR A 138 30.12 -13.27 -1.60
CA THR A 138 29.32 -13.67 -0.43
C THR A 138 28.17 -14.56 -0.86
N ILE A 139 27.45 -14.21 -1.94
CA ILE A 139 26.35 -15.00 -2.48
C ILE A 139 26.84 -16.36 -2.97
N GLU A 140 27.99 -16.41 -3.60
CA GLU A 140 28.63 -17.65 -4.10
C GLU A 140 28.84 -18.71 -3.01
N LYS A 141 29.07 -18.28 -1.76
CA LYS A 141 29.32 -19.14 -0.61
C LYS A 141 28.06 -19.55 0.17
N ILE A 142 26.88 -19.07 -0.21
CA ILE A 142 25.65 -19.44 0.48
C ILE A 142 25.36 -20.92 0.23
N GLU A 143 25.22 -21.68 1.30
CA GLU A 143 24.89 -23.09 1.23
C GLU A 143 23.39 -23.30 1.00
N VAL A 144 23.07 -24.16 0.03
CA VAL A 144 21.70 -24.53 -0.33
C VAL A 144 21.55 -26.05 -0.19
N LYS A 145 20.49 -26.47 0.50
CA LYS A 145 20.09 -27.89 0.55
C LYS A 145 19.18 -28.17 -0.63
N ILE A 146 19.65 -28.99 -1.57
CA ILE A 146 18.93 -29.33 -2.79
C ILE A 146 18.35 -30.74 -2.63
N PRO A 147 17.02 -30.89 -2.48
CA PRO A 147 16.40 -32.22 -2.45
C PRO A 147 16.31 -32.82 -3.87
N PRO A 148 15.95 -34.11 -4.02
CA PRO A 148 15.69 -34.72 -5.31
C PRO A 148 14.67 -33.93 -6.14
N ILE A 149 14.77 -33.99 -7.46
CA ILE A 149 13.99 -33.18 -8.39
C ILE A 149 12.46 -33.39 -8.27
N ASP A 150 12.03 -34.60 -7.97
CA ASP A 150 10.63 -34.97 -7.74
C ASP A 150 10.06 -34.24 -6.50
N VAL A 151 10.87 -34.12 -5.43
CA VAL A 151 10.51 -33.37 -4.21
C VAL A 151 10.45 -31.89 -4.51
N GLN A 152 11.41 -31.35 -5.31
CA GLN A 152 11.37 -29.96 -5.74
C GLN A 152 10.07 -29.66 -6.50
N ASN A 153 9.71 -30.48 -7.48
CA ASN A 153 8.52 -30.31 -8.30
C ASN A 153 7.23 -30.37 -7.48
N LYS A 154 7.11 -31.30 -6.54
CA LYS A 154 5.96 -31.34 -5.60
C LYS A 154 5.84 -30.06 -4.78
N ARG A 155 6.97 -29.56 -4.25
CA ARG A 155 6.97 -28.31 -3.47
C ARG A 155 6.59 -27.11 -4.33
N VAL A 156 7.11 -27.04 -5.56
CA VAL A 156 6.75 -25.97 -6.52
C VAL A 156 5.27 -25.98 -6.82
N SER A 157 4.64 -27.14 -7.04
CA SER A 157 3.21 -27.23 -7.30
C SER A 157 2.37 -26.64 -6.14
N ILE A 158 2.74 -26.94 -4.89
CA ILE A 158 2.05 -26.40 -3.71
C ILE A 158 2.29 -24.89 -3.60
N LEU A 159 3.55 -24.45 -3.75
CA LEU A 159 3.90 -23.02 -3.61
C LEU A 159 3.27 -22.17 -4.71
N ASN A 160 3.18 -22.70 -5.94
CA ASN A 160 2.46 -22.02 -7.02
C ASN A 160 0.97 -21.90 -6.72
N LEU A 161 0.32 -22.96 -6.18
CA LEU A 161 -1.08 -22.88 -5.78
C LEU A 161 -1.31 -21.81 -4.69
N CYS A 162 -0.41 -21.73 -3.69
CA CYS A 162 -0.45 -20.68 -2.68
C CYS A 162 -0.28 -19.30 -3.31
N HIS A 163 0.69 -19.13 -4.21
CA HIS A 163 0.95 -17.87 -4.90
C HIS A 163 -0.25 -17.40 -5.71
N GLU A 164 -0.83 -18.26 -6.54
CA GLU A 164 -2.02 -17.94 -7.32
C GLU A 164 -3.22 -17.63 -6.41
N THR A 165 -3.39 -18.36 -5.31
CA THR A 165 -4.45 -18.06 -4.34
C THR A 165 -4.30 -16.66 -3.74
N ILE A 166 -3.08 -16.27 -3.35
CA ILE A 166 -2.81 -14.92 -2.84
C ILE A 166 -3.10 -13.87 -3.92
N LYS A 167 -2.65 -14.10 -5.14
CA LYS A 167 -2.89 -13.20 -6.27
C LYS A 167 -4.39 -12.99 -6.52
N TYR A 168 -5.18 -14.06 -6.59
CA TYR A 168 -6.63 -13.97 -6.75
C TYR A 168 -7.31 -13.24 -5.59
N LYS A 169 -6.85 -13.44 -4.35
CA LYS A 169 -7.39 -12.69 -3.20
C LYS A 169 -7.10 -11.21 -3.30
N VAL A 170 -5.88 -10.81 -3.67
CA VAL A 170 -5.52 -9.39 -3.87
C VAL A 170 -6.39 -8.76 -4.96
N GLU A 171 -6.55 -9.46 -6.09
CA GLU A 171 -7.40 -8.99 -7.18
C GLU A 171 -8.88 -8.89 -6.77
N LEU A 172 -9.39 -9.88 -6.04
CA LEU A 172 -10.74 -9.85 -5.51
C LEU A 172 -10.98 -8.64 -4.58
N LEU A 173 -10.06 -8.37 -3.65
CA LEU A 173 -10.15 -7.22 -2.75
C LEU A 173 -10.18 -5.90 -3.53
N TYR A 174 -9.33 -5.76 -4.55
CA TYR A 174 -9.32 -4.60 -5.43
C TYR A 174 -10.65 -4.44 -6.19
N ASN A 175 -11.17 -5.53 -6.77
CA ASN A 175 -12.44 -5.51 -7.51
C ASN A 175 -13.64 -5.19 -6.61
N LEU A 176 -13.63 -5.66 -5.35
CA LEU A 176 -14.64 -5.28 -4.36
C LEU A 176 -14.61 -3.77 -4.05
N GLU A 177 -13.43 -3.16 -4.01
CA GLU A 177 -13.31 -1.71 -3.84
C GLU A 177 -13.82 -0.92 -5.05
N LEU A 178 -13.49 -1.38 -6.25
CA LEU A 178 -14.01 -0.79 -7.49
C LEU A 178 -15.54 -0.91 -7.55
N LEU A 179 -16.10 -2.06 -7.18
CA LEU A 179 -17.55 -2.28 -7.12
C LEU A 179 -18.24 -1.25 -6.23
N VAL A 180 -17.71 -1.01 -5.03
CA VAL A 180 -18.30 -0.01 -4.12
C VAL A 180 -18.25 1.39 -4.73
N LYS A 181 -17.10 1.77 -5.34
CA LYS A 181 -16.95 3.07 -5.98
C LYS A 181 -17.91 3.24 -7.17
N SER A 182 -17.99 2.23 -8.04
CA SER A 182 -18.91 2.24 -9.19
C SER A 182 -20.37 2.34 -8.75
N ARG A 183 -20.74 1.58 -7.71
CA ARG A 183 -22.09 1.61 -7.17
C ARG A 183 -22.44 2.93 -6.52
N PHE A 184 -21.46 3.59 -5.88
CA PHE A 184 -21.64 4.94 -5.36
C PHE A 184 -22.00 5.91 -6.49
N VAL A 185 -21.21 5.93 -7.57
CA VAL A 185 -21.45 6.81 -8.72
C VAL A 185 -22.78 6.50 -9.41
N GLU A 186 -23.12 5.22 -9.59
CA GLU A 186 -24.39 4.80 -10.19
C GLU A 186 -25.61 5.32 -9.39
N LEU A 187 -25.58 5.16 -8.07
CA LEU A 187 -26.68 5.54 -7.19
C LEU A 187 -26.76 7.06 -6.98
N PHE A 188 -25.63 7.72 -6.81
CA PHE A 188 -25.58 9.10 -6.33
C PHE A 188 -25.11 10.11 -7.39
N GLY A 189 -24.50 9.65 -8.49
CA GLY A 189 -23.89 10.52 -9.50
C GLY A 189 -22.55 11.10 -9.06
N ASP A 190 -21.99 11.97 -9.89
CA ASP A 190 -20.82 12.78 -9.52
C ASP A 190 -21.24 13.84 -8.48
N PRO A 191 -20.65 13.87 -7.29
CA PRO A 191 -21.04 14.80 -6.23
C PRO A 191 -20.63 16.26 -6.53
N VAL A 192 -19.70 16.49 -7.44
CA VAL A 192 -19.30 17.84 -7.87
C VAL A 192 -20.33 18.42 -8.84
N LEU A 193 -20.73 17.60 -9.82
CA LEU A 193 -21.69 17.99 -10.87
C LEU A 193 -23.14 17.92 -10.40
N ASN A 194 -23.43 17.08 -9.40
CA ASN A 194 -24.77 16.80 -8.90
C ASN A 194 -25.79 16.46 -10.01
N GLU A 195 -25.37 15.61 -10.94
CA GLU A 195 -26.16 15.23 -12.12
C GLU A 195 -27.54 14.63 -11.78
N LYS A 196 -27.67 14.04 -10.60
CA LYS A 196 -28.94 13.48 -10.09
C LYS A 196 -29.89 14.54 -9.53
N GLY A 197 -29.46 15.80 -9.41
CA GLY A 197 -30.28 16.91 -8.88
C GLY A 197 -30.65 16.76 -7.41
N TRP A 198 -29.78 16.12 -6.59
CA TRP A 198 -30.02 15.98 -5.15
C TRP A 198 -30.03 17.32 -4.46
N ASN A 199 -30.78 17.41 -3.35
CA ASN A 199 -30.81 18.65 -2.54
C ASN A 199 -29.41 18.96 -1.96
N LEU A 200 -28.95 20.18 -2.19
CA LEU A 200 -27.63 20.65 -1.74
C LEU A 200 -27.76 21.43 -0.43
N ILE A 201 -27.24 20.88 0.65
CA ILE A 201 -27.19 21.54 1.96
C ILE A 201 -25.76 21.57 2.51
N SER A 202 -25.49 22.47 3.47
CA SER A 202 -24.14 22.54 4.05
C SER A 202 -23.81 21.26 4.85
N LEU A 203 -22.53 20.85 4.82
CA LEU A 203 -22.06 19.69 5.57
C LEU A 203 -22.41 19.80 7.06
N GLU A 204 -22.26 20.99 7.65
CA GLU A 204 -22.62 21.23 9.04
C GLU A 204 -24.11 21.03 9.34
N SER A 205 -25.00 21.24 8.35
CA SER A 205 -26.45 21.11 8.52
C SER A 205 -26.92 19.67 8.73
N VAL A 206 -26.13 18.66 8.36
CA VAL A 206 -26.42 17.23 8.59
C VAL A 206 -25.71 16.68 9.81
N CYS A 207 -24.99 17.54 10.54
CA CYS A 207 -24.30 17.16 11.75
C CYS A 207 -25.11 17.56 12.99
N GLN A 208 -25.42 16.61 13.84
CA GLN A 208 -25.94 16.87 15.19
C GLN A 208 -24.87 17.58 16.03
N SER A 209 -23.60 17.19 15.85
CA SER A 209 -22.47 17.76 16.55
C SER A 209 -21.19 17.60 15.73
N ILE A 210 -20.27 18.56 15.89
CA ILE A 210 -18.93 18.51 15.30
C ILE A 210 -17.93 18.67 16.44
N TYR A 211 -17.06 17.67 16.64
CA TYR A 211 -16.04 17.71 17.68
C TYR A 211 -14.66 18.00 17.09
N GLY A 212 -13.92 18.89 17.74
CA GLY A 212 -12.49 18.99 17.59
C GLY A 212 -11.79 18.07 18.59
N GLY A 213 -10.63 17.61 18.23
CA GLY A 213 -9.80 16.83 19.13
C GLY A 213 -8.86 17.68 19.98
N GLY A 214 -8.16 17.00 20.89
CA GLY A 214 -7.15 17.57 21.76
C GLY A 214 -6.02 16.61 22.05
N THR A 215 -4.90 17.14 22.53
CA THR A 215 -3.75 16.36 22.94
C THR A 215 -3.55 16.54 24.44
N PRO A 216 -3.80 15.53 25.27
CA PRO A 216 -3.45 15.57 26.68
C PRO A 216 -1.94 15.82 26.85
N SER A 217 -1.54 16.40 27.97
CA SER A 217 -0.14 16.73 28.22
C SER A 217 0.75 15.48 28.16
N LYS A 218 1.67 15.42 27.20
CA LYS A 218 2.65 14.31 27.06
C LYS A 218 3.68 14.26 28.19
N LYS A 219 3.74 15.31 29.04
CA LYS A 219 4.58 15.33 30.23
C LYS A 219 4.04 14.43 31.35
N ILE A 220 2.74 14.13 31.32
CA ILE A 220 2.07 13.28 32.32
C ILE A 220 1.87 11.91 31.69
N LYS A 221 2.80 10.99 31.96
CA LYS A 221 2.81 9.63 31.35
C LYS A 221 1.55 8.83 31.71
N GLU A 222 1.02 9.03 32.90
CA GLU A 222 -0.17 8.38 33.42
C GLU A 222 -1.41 8.64 32.54
N TYR A 223 -1.45 9.77 31.83
CA TYR A 223 -2.54 10.07 30.89
C TYR A 223 -2.62 9.07 29.72
N TYR A 224 -1.50 8.45 29.38
CA TYR A 224 -1.36 7.52 28.23
C TYR A 224 -1.33 6.04 28.67
N MET A 225 -1.69 5.76 29.95
CA MET A 225 -1.79 4.40 30.48
C MET A 225 -3.24 3.90 30.59
N GLY A 226 -4.15 4.48 29.81
CA GLY A 226 -5.56 4.15 29.83
C GLY A 226 -5.97 3.08 28.81
N THR A 227 -7.29 2.92 28.68
CA THR A 227 -7.92 1.96 27.75
C THR A 227 -8.82 2.65 26.72
N ILE A 228 -8.94 3.98 26.78
CA ILE A 228 -9.80 4.73 25.86
C ILE A 228 -8.98 5.04 24.61
N PRO A 229 -9.37 4.58 23.41
CA PRO A 229 -8.63 4.83 22.18
C PRO A 229 -8.48 6.33 21.91
N TRP A 230 -7.25 6.77 21.60
CA TRP A 230 -6.94 8.15 21.22
C TRP A 230 -6.43 8.16 19.79
N VAL A 231 -7.35 8.42 18.88
CA VAL A 231 -7.13 8.32 17.43
C VAL A 231 -6.36 9.52 16.91
N THR A 232 -5.35 9.24 16.10
CA THR A 232 -4.51 10.21 15.39
C THR A 232 -4.53 9.94 13.89
N SER A 233 -3.90 10.80 13.09
CA SER A 233 -3.77 10.56 11.64
C SER A 233 -3.02 9.25 11.30
N LYS A 234 -2.22 8.72 12.22
CA LYS A 234 -1.50 7.44 12.05
C LYS A 234 -2.43 6.22 12.08
N ASP A 235 -3.56 6.34 12.77
CA ASP A 235 -4.56 5.28 12.90
C ASP A 235 -5.52 5.24 11.71
N MET A 236 -5.60 6.34 10.94
CA MET A 236 -6.56 6.54 9.84
C MET A 236 -6.15 5.81 8.54
N LYS A 237 -5.70 4.54 8.66
CA LYS A 237 -5.24 3.72 7.52
C LYS A 237 -6.33 2.83 6.93
N SER A 238 -7.45 2.67 7.62
CA SER A 238 -8.59 1.85 7.21
C SER A 238 -9.88 2.67 7.22
N ASP A 239 -10.89 2.18 6.56
CA ASP A 239 -12.21 2.83 6.49
C ASP A 239 -12.97 2.81 7.81
N ILE A 240 -12.58 1.92 8.72
CA ILE A 240 -13.22 1.68 10.01
C ILE A 240 -12.16 1.73 11.10
N ILE A 241 -12.44 2.49 12.16
CA ILE A 241 -11.64 2.54 13.38
C ILE A 241 -12.35 1.73 14.48
N VAL A 242 -11.67 0.71 14.96
CA VAL A 242 -12.12 -0.12 16.09
C VAL A 242 -11.31 0.21 17.34
N ASP A 243 -10.01 0.48 17.12
CA ASP A 243 -9.02 0.76 18.15
C ASP A 243 -7.96 1.72 17.62
N SER A 244 -7.01 2.16 18.46
CA SER A 244 -5.92 3.07 18.11
C SER A 244 -4.57 2.59 18.69
N ILE A 245 -3.48 3.14 18.17
CA ILE A 245 -2.13 2.82 18.65
C ILE A 245 -1.92 3.30 20.09
N GLU A 246 -2.41 4.51 20.40
CA GLU A 246 -2.27 5.11 21.73
C GLU A 246 -3.64 5.15 22.42
N HIS A 247 -3.65 4.93 23.75
CA HIS A 247 -4.83 4.98 24.59
C HIS A 247 -4.63 6.00 25.70
N ILE A 248 -5.74 6.59 26.17
CA ILE A 248 -5.71 7.58 27.26
C ILE A 248 -6.65 7.19 28.41
N THR A 249 -6.41 7.79 29.56
CA THR A 249 -7.25 7.62 30.74
C THR A 249 -8.43 8.59 30.73
N GLN A 250 -9.45 8.34 31.55
CA GLN A 250 -10.54 9.30 31.79
C GLN A 250 -10.00 10.62 32.36
N VAL A 251 -9.02 10.55 33.26
CA VAL A 251 -8.37 11.75 33.85
C VAL A 251 -7.71 12.61 32.77
N ALA A 252 -7.14 11.99 31.72
CA ALA A 252 -6.57 12.73 30.60
C ALA A 252 -7.64 13.49 29.80
N ILE A 253 -8.83 12.92 29.65
CA ILE A 253 -9.97 13.57 29.00
C ILE A 253 -10.43 14.77 29.82
N ASP A 254 -10.64 14.57 31.11
CA ASP A 254 -11.14 15.59 32.03
C ASP A 254 -10.19 16.80 32.14
N ASN A 255 -8.89 16.59 31.95
CA ASN A 255 -7.84 17.60 32.03
C ASN A 255 -7.32 18.07 30.65
N SER A 256 -8.06 17.85 29.58
CA SER A 256 -7.69 18.28 28.23
C SER A 256 -8.87 18.75 27.40
N SER A 257 -8.61 19.24 26.19
CA SER A 257 -9.65 19.65 25.24
C SER A 257 -10.25 18.48 24.45
N THR A 258 -9.69 17.26 24.58
CA THR A 258 -10.23 16.10 23.89
C THR A 258 -11.57 15.68 24.48
N LYS A 259 -12.42 15.05 23.68
CA LYS A 259 -13.76 14.60 24.09
C LYS A 259 -14.01 13.19 23.60
N ILE A 260 -14.89 12.48 24.29
CA ILE A 260 -15.38 11.19 23.84
C ILE A 260 -16.30 11.38 22.64
N ILE A 261 -15.98 10.70 21.57
CA ILE A 261 -16.72 10.66 20.31
C ILE A 261 -17.59 9.40 20.30
N PRO A 262 -18.90 9.52 20.06
CA PRO A 262 -19.78 8.34 19.99
C PRO A 262 -19.47 7.45 18.79
N PRO A 263 -19.82 6.17 18.83
CA PRO A 263 -19.73 5.28 17.67
C PRO A 263 -20.50 5.81 16.46
N GLU A 264 -20.18 5.34 15.26
CA GLU A 264 -20.78 5.71 13.97
C GLU A 264 -20.56 7.19 13.60
N SER A 265 -19.56 7.84 14.19
CA SER A 265 -19.14 9.18 13.78
C SER A 265 -18.18 9.10 12.60
N VAL A 266 -18.22 10.10 11.70
CA VAL A 266 -17.26 10.22 10.60
C VAL A 266 -16.06 11.03 11.08
N LEU A 267 -14.90 10.41 11.09
CA LEU A 267 -13.62 11.03 11.43
C LEU A 267 -12.91 11.47 10.16
N ILE A 268 -12.39 12.71 10.15
CA ILE A 268 -11.67 13.28 9.01
C ILE A 268 -10.37 13.93 9.49
N VAL A 269 -9.27 13.67 8.77
CA VAL A 269 -7.99 14.35 9.00
C VAL A 269 -8.06 15.73 8.36
N ILE A 270 -7.77 16.77 9.16
CA ILE A 270 -7.77 18.17 8.71
C ILE A 270 -6.36 18.78 8.67
N ARG A 271 -5.37 18.16 9.34
CA ARG A 271 -3.98 18.62 9.37
C ARG A 271 -3.02 17.43 9.42
N SER A 272 -2.27 17.23 8.37
CA SER A 272 -1.20 16.21 8.30
C SER A 272 -0.52 16.28 6.94
N GLY A 273 0.77 15.92 6.86
CA GLY A 273 1.49 15.76 5.58
C GLY A 273 0.88 14.71 4.63
N ILE A 274 0.01 13.81 5.12
CA ILE A 274 -0.70 12.85 4.28
C ILE A 274 -1.68 13.52 3.31
N LEU A 275 -2.16 14.74 3.64
CA LEU A 275 -3.09 15.51 2.81
C LEU A 275 -2.50 15.94 1.46
N LYS A 276 -1.18 15.79 1.27
CA LYS A 276 -0.55 15.92 -0.07
C LYS A 276 -0.98 14.83 -1.04
N HIS A 277 -1.43 13.70 -0.52
CA HIS A 277 -1.66 12.49 -1.32
C HIS A 277 -3.09 11.97 -1.21
N THR A 278 -3.73 12.10 -0.05
CA THR A 278 -5.05 11.52 0.20
C THR A 278 -5.76 12.23 1.35
N LEU A 279 -7.09 12.12 1.38
CA LEU A 279 -7.97 12.59 2.44
C LEU A 279 -8.45 11.40 3.28
N PRO A 280 -7.82 11.09 4.44
CA PRO A 280 -8.28 10.00 5.29
C PRO A 280 -9.63 10.34 5.93
N VAL A 281 -10.63 9.48 5.66
CA VAL A 281 -11.97 9.56 6.23
C VAL A 281 -12.36 8.17 6.72
N CYS A 282 -12.63 8.03 8.02
CA CYS A 282 -12.96 6.75 8.64
C CYS A 282 -14.24 6.87 9.48
N ILE A 283 -14.81 5.72 9.86
CA ILE A 283 -15.96 5.64 10.80
C ILE A 283 -15.50 4.87 12.03
N ASN A 284 -15.68 5.42 13.23
CA ASN A 284 -15.38 4.69 14.46
C ASN A 284 -16.54 3.74 14.83
N LYS A 285 -16.21 2.51 15.25
CA LYS A 285 -17.19 1.50 15.71
C LYS A 285 -17.33 1.43 17.22
N SER A 286 -16.37 1.98 17.94
CA SER A 286 -16.36 2.10 19.40
C SER A 286 -16.32 3.56 19.82
N ARG A 287 -16.49 3.84 21.12
CA ARG A 287 -16.20 5.16 21.67
C ARG A 287 -14.71 5.42 21.56
N VAL A 288 -14.33 6.57 21.02
CA VAL A 288 -12.92 6.99 20.85
C VAL A 288 -12.75 8.43 21.29
N THR A 289 -11.50 8.84 21.43
CA THR A 289 -11.11 10.26 21.48
C THR A 289 -10.22 10.56 20.28
N ILE A 290 -10.06 11.82 19.90
CA ILE A 290 -9.29 12.24 18.73
C ILE A 290 -8.28 13.33 19.10
N ASN A 291 -7.17 13.40 18.37
CA ASN A 291 -6.21 14.51 18.50
C ASN A 291 -6.69 15.75 17.74
N GLN A 292 -5.98 16.87 17.90
CA GLN A 292 -6.33 18.17 17.28
C GLN A 292 -6.24 18.17 15.74
N ASP A 293 -5.61 17.17 15.13
CA ASP A 293 -5.45 17.07 13.68
C ASP A 293 -6.67 16.47 12.98
N LEU A 294 -7.63 15.99 13.79
CA LEU A 294 -8.87 15.38 13.33
C LEU A 294 -10.09 16.22 13.70
N LYS A 295 -11.16 16.01 12.95
CA LYS A 295 -12.53 16.38 13.31
C LYS A 295 -13.41 15.15 13.28
N ALA A 296 -14.39 15.12 14.19
CA ALA A 296 -15.42 14.09 14.24
C ALA A 296 -16.78 14.72 13.94
N LEU A 297 -17.50 14.16 12.97
CA LEU A 297 -18.82 14.56 12.55
C LEU A 297 -19.82 13.55 13.06
N VAL A 298 -20.64 13.93 14.03
CA VAL A 298 -21.77 13.15 14.54
C VAL A 298 -22.98 13.56 13.72
N LEU A 299 -23.52 12.62 12.92
CA LEU A 299 -24.57 12.91 11.97
C LEU A 299 -25.96 12.81 12.57
N ASP A 300 -26.90 13.54 11.99
CA ASP A 300 -28.31 13.38 12.26
C ASP A 300 -28.94 12.24 11.37
N GLU A 301 -30.24 12.03 11.51
CA GLU A 301 -30.98 10.97 10.82
C GLU A 301 -31.01 11.09 9.29
N ARG A 302 -30.78 12.29 8.74
CA ARG A 302 -30.82 12.60 7.30
C ARG A 302 -29.62 12.07 6.54
N CYS A 303 -28.52 11.77 7.21
CA CYS A 303 -27.28 11.38 6.56
C CYS A 303 -26.64 10.15 7.23
N LYS A 304 -26.39 9.09 6.47
CA LYS A 304 -25.70 7.89 6.96
C LYS A 304 -24.18 8.07 6.90
N ALA A 305 -23.47 7.62 7.94
CA ALA A 305 -22.03 7.75 8.07
C ALA A 305 -21.29 7.13 6.87
N ILE A 306 -21.71 5.94 6.42
CA ILE A 306 -21.10 5.29 5.23
C ILE A 306 -21.32 6.14 3.97
N TYR A 307 -22.52 6.71 3.78
CA TYR A 307 -22.75 7.60 2.64
C TYR A 307 -21.80 8.80 2.68
N LEU A 308 -21.73 9.51 3.81
CA LEU A 308 -20.87 10.68 3.96
C LEU A 308 -19.38 10.33 3.79
N GLN A 309 -18.94 9.20 4.30
CA GLN A 309 -17.56 8.73 4.12
C GLN A 309 -17.22 8.60 2.64
N TYR A 310 -18.05 7.92 1.86
CA TYR A 310 -17.80 7.74 0.42
C TYR A 310 -18.00 9.04 -0.37
N LEU A 311 -18.91 9.90 0.03
CA LEU A 311 -19.07 11.24 -0.53
C LEU A 311 -17.79 12.07 -0.36
N LEU A 312 -17.25 12.14 0.86
CA LEU A 312 -16.01 12.89 1.12
C LEU A 312 -14.82 12.31 0.35
N LYS A 313 -14.74 10.98 0.22
CA LYS A 313 -13.72 10.32 -0.62
C LYS A 313 -13.92 10.63 -2.11
N ALA A 314 -15.14 10.72 -2.61
CA ALA A 314 -15.41 11.11 -3.99
C ALA A 314 -15.06 12.60 -4.24
N LEU A 315 -15.19 13.43 -3.23
CA LEU A 315 -14.81 14.85 -3.25
C LEU A 315 -13.33 15.10 -2.92
N GLU A 316 -12.52 14.06 -2.67
CA GLU A 316 -11.13 14.17 -2.20
C GLU A 316 -10.29 15.14 -3.03
N LYS A 317 -10.28 14.97 -4.35
CA LYS A 317 -9.47 15.80 -5.26
C LYS A 317 -9.85 17.29 -5.15
N ASP A 318 -11.14 17.57 -5.06
CA ASP A 318 -11.66 18.91 -5.00
C ASP A 318 -11.41 19.53 -3.61
N ILE A 319 -11.56 18.78 -2.52
CA ILE A 319 -11.20 19.22 -1.16
C ILE A 319 -9.70 19.50 -1.06
N LEU A 320 -8.85 18.61 -1.59
CA LEU A 320 -7.40 18.74 -1.51
C LEU A 320 -6.83 19.82 -2.42
N SER A 321 -7.52 20.20 -3.51
CA SER A 321 -7.10 21.32 -4.37
C SER A 321 -7.03 22.65 -3.63
N GLY A 322 -7.79 22.80 -2.54
CA GLY A 322 -7.80 23.98 -1.67
C GLY A 322 -6.81 23.92 -0.49
N VAL A 323 -5.98 22.87 -0.38
CA VAL A 323 -5.03 22.73 0.73
C VAL A 323 -3.89 23.74 0.61
N ARG A 324 -3.67 24.52 1.66
CA ARG A 324 -2.58 25.49 1.75
C ARG A 324 -1.39 24.90 2.49
N ALA A 325 -0.23 24.87 1.85
CA ALA A 325 1.04 24.45 2.45
C ALA A 325 1.81 25.65 2.99
N VAL A 326 1.67 25.98 4.28
CA VAL A 326 2.53 26.99 4.92
C VAL A 326 3.54 26.33 5.87
N THR A 327 3.12 25.42 6.75
CA THR A 327 4.00 24.65 7.67
C THR A 327 3.57 23.19 7.82
N ALA A 328 2.31 22.88 7.59
CA ALA A 328 1.73 21.55 7.45
C ALA A 328 0.53 21.69 6.54
N ASP A 329 0.29 20.67 5.70
CA ASP A 329 -0.89 20.63 4.84
C ASP A 329 -2.14 20.64 5.72
N ASN A 330 -2.98 21.65 5.51
CA ASN A 330 -4.14 21.93 6.36
C ASN A 330 -5.37 22.23 5.51
N ILE A 331 -6.48 21.56 5.84
CA ILE A 331 -7.80 21.86 5.29
C ILE A 331 -8.43 22.96 6.16
N GLU A 332 -8.87 24.04 5.53
CA GLU A 332 -9.66 25.05 6.21
C GLU A 332 -11.04 24.50 6.54
N PHE A 333 -11.18 23.99 7.76
CA PHE A 333 -12.37 23.28 8.17
C PHE A 333 -13.64 24.14 8.17
N ASN A 334 -13.50 25.46 8.40
CA ASN A 334 -14.65 26.36 8.35
C ASN A 334 -15.24 26.49 6.94
N SER A 335 -14.40 26.41 5.90
CA SER A 335 -14.86 26.33 4.50
C SER A 335 -15.47 24.95 4.22
N LEU A 336 -14.83 23.88 4.66
CA LEU A 336 -15.32 22.52 4.45
C LEU A 336 -16.71 22.30 5.07
N LYS A 337 -16.93 22.71 6.32
CA LYS A 337 -18.24 22.52 6.98
C LYS A 337 -19.38 23.30 6.34
N LYS A 338 -19.09 24.44 5.70
CA LYS A 338 -20.08 25.25 4.96
C LYS A 338 -20.31 24.76 3.53
N ARG A 339 -19.46 23.85 3.04
CA ARG A 339 -19.56 23.30 1.70
C ARG A 339 -20.92 22.68 1.49
N LYS A 340 -21.56 23.01 0.36
CA LYS A 340 -22.80 22.38 -0.07
C LYS A 340 -22.49 20.98 -0.57
N ILE A 341 -23.20 19.99 -0.03
CA ILE A 341 -23.10 18.58 -0.38
C ILE A 341 -24.45 18.03 -0.79
N PRO A 342 -24.52 17.10 -1.77
CA PRO A 342 -25.75 16.46 -2.15
C PRO A 342 -26.22 15.50 -1.04
N ILE A 343 -27.52 15.57 -0.72
CA ILE A 343 -28.15 14.67 0.25
C ILE A 343 -29.29 13.94 -0.44
N PRO A 344 -29.06 12.72 -0.93
CA PRO A 344 -30.09 11.87 -1.51
C PRO A 344 -31.06 11.33 -0.46
N PRO A 345 -32.24 10.81 -0.87
CA PRO A 345 -33.20 10.19 0.03
C PRO A 345 -32.56 9.12 0.90
N ILE A 346 -32.95 9.08 2.18
CA ILE A 346 -32.33 8.22 3.21
C ILE A 346 -32.40 6.73 2.88
N ASN A 347 -33.47 6.29 2.21
CA ASN A 347 -33.65 4.90 1.78
C ASN A 347 -32.56 4.41 0.80
N ILE A 348 -32.07 5.29 -0.09
CA ILE A 348 -30.99 4.95 -1.03
C ILE A 348 -29.67 4.88 -0.28
N GLN A 349 -29.42 5.82 0.65
CA GLN A 349 -28.25 5.79 1.52
C GLN A 349 -28.18 4.50 2.36
N ILE A 350 -29.33 4.06 2.91
CA ILE A 350 -29.44 2.80 3.69
C ILE A 350 -29.11 1.60 2.81
N LYS A 351 -29.68 1.50 1.60
CA LYS A 351 -29.37 0.40 0.66
C LYS A 351 -27.88 0.33 0.31
N PHE A 352 -27.28 1.47 0.03
CA PHE A 352 -25.84 1.56 -0.22
C PHE A 352 -25.03 1.12 1.02
N SER A 353 -25.39 1.61 2.21
CA SER A 353 -24.70 1.26 3.45
C SER A 353 -24.79 -0.25 3.77
N GLN A 354 -25.95 -0.87 3.52
CA GLN A 354 -26.11 -2.33 3.68
C GLN A 354 -25.19 -3.11 2.74
N MET A 355 -25.11 -2.71 1.46
CA MET A 355 -24.20 -3.33 0.48
C MET A 355 -22.74 -3.19 0.92
N VAL A 356 -22.31 -1.97 1.30
CA VAL A 356 -20.93 -1.73 1.78
C VAL A 356 -20.62 -2.61 3.00
N ASN A 357 -21.53 -2.72 3.96
CA ASN A 357 -21.36 -3.59 5.12
C ASN A 357 -21.21 -5.07 4.75
N GLN A 358 -21.98 -5.56 3.75
CA GLN A 358 -21.84 -6.93 3.25
C GLN A 358 -20.46 -7.14 2.60
N ILE A 359 -20.01 -6.20 1.76
CA ILE A 359 -18.69 -6.24 1.12
C ILE A 359 -17.58 -6.21 2.18
N ASN A 360 -17.70 -5.37 3.21
CA ASN A 360 -16.71 -5.32 4.29
C ASN A 360 -16.63 -6.63 5.09
N LYS A 361 -17.75 -7.32 5.30
CA LYS A 361 -17.74 -8.68 5.89
C LYS A 361 -17.00 -9.68 5.00
N LEU A 362 -17.22 -9.63 3.68
CA LEU A 362 -16.49 -10.49 2.74
C LEU A 362 -14.99 -10.19 2.75
N LYS A 363 -14.60 -8.91 2.73
CA LYS A 363 -13.19 -8.50 2.84
C LYS A 363 -12.56 -9.03 4.13
N PHE A 364 -13.23 -8.88 5.26
CA PHE A 364 -12.74 -9.37 6.55
C PHE A 364 -12.56 -10.89 6.57
N ALA A 365 -13.54 -11.65 6.06
CA ALA A 365 -13.43 -13.11 5.95
C ALA A 365 -12.22 -13.53 5.11
N GLN A 366 -11.89 -12.80 4.02
CA GLN A 366 -10.71 -13.09 3.19
C GLN A 366 -9.38 -12.80 3.90
N ILE A 367 -9.36 -11.90 4.90
CA ILE A 367 -8.16 -11.54 5.67
C ILE A 367 -7.93 -12.53 6.83
N VAL A 368 -8.99 -12.95 7.52
CA VAL A 368 -8.89 -13.79 8.74
C VAL A 368 -8.57 -15.25 8.43
N TYR A 369 -8.90 -15.75 7.24
CA TYR A 369 -8.56 -17.12 6.81
C TYR A 369 -7.18 -17.23 6.13
N ASN A 370 -6.28 -16.32 6.43
CA ASN A 370 -4.84 -16.40 6.17
C ASN A 370 -4.11 -16.72 7.48
#